data_1e3e8ccd9cfdaed93322549444fa4054
#
_entry.id   1e3e8ccd9cfdaed93322549444fa4054
#
_cell.length_a   1.000
_cell.length_b   1.000
_cell.length_c   1.000
_cell.angle_alpha   90.00
_cell.angle_beta   90.00
_cell.angle_gamma   90.00
#
_symmetry.space_group_name_H-M   'P 1'
#
loop_
_entity.id
_entity.type
_entity.pdbx_description
1 polymer ?
#
loop_
_entity_poly.entity_id
_entity_poly.type
_entity_poly.pdbx_seq_one_letter_code
_entity_poly.pdbx_strand_id
1 'polypeptide(L)'
;MVDIRRILCPIDFSDTSPHALEHAVAIAKWYESRITALHVIHPAFLLEPPILLAEFPKNEAPTEADRQSLREQLSAWLESANAAGLKTEMLFDESGNPASHILECARSLQADLIVMGTHGRGGFERLMLGSVSEKVLRKAACPVLTVPPPALTAAKLPYTRLLCAVDFSESSLAALRFAFSIAEESDAHLTILHVFDWPPDEELLVERFDTPEFRRVAEEQARGRLEALVTDDVRTWCTPATKVSYGKPYREILESAEREGADLIVIGVRGRNPLDLMLFGSTTNQVVRRAPCPVLTLKH
;
A
#
# COMPACT_ATOMS: atom_id res chain seq x y z
N MET A 1 17.86 8.75 3.39
CA MET A 1 17.70 8.20 2.03
C MET A 1 17.16 6.80 2.17
N VAL A 2 16.03 6.52 1.53
CA VAL A 2 15.44 5.17 1.50
C VAL A 2 16.24 4.31 0.53
N ASP A 3 16.65 3.12 0.95
CA ASP A 3 17.40 2.17 0.12
C ASP A 3 16.51 0.94 -0.16
N ILE A 4 15.96 0.85 -1.35
CA ILE A 4 15.12 -0.27 -1.79
C ILE A 4 15.92 -1.13 -2.75
N ARG A 5 16.52 -2.20 -2.27
CA ARG A 5 17.36 -3.10 -3.09
C ARG A 5 16.64 -4.37 -3.55
N ARG A 6 15.64 -4.80 -2.80
CA ARG A 6 14.94 -6.08 -3.00
C ARG A 6 13.43 -5.85 -2.94
N ILE A 7 12.80 -6.02 -4.06
CA ILE A 7 11.36 -5.88 -4.22
C ILE A 7 10.75 -7.27 -4.38
N LEU A 8 9.80 -7.62 -3.52
CA LEU A 8 8.95 -8.79 -3.69
C LEU A 8 7.63 -8.37 -4.34
N CYS A 9 7.30 -8.97 -5.48
CA CYS A 9 6.05 -8.71 -6.19
C CYS A 9 5.21 -10.00 -6.26
N PRO A 10 4.24 -10.19 -5.35
CA PRO A 10 3.28 -11.29 -5.44
C PRO A 10 2.36 -11.11 -6.64
N ILE A 11 2.23 -12.20 -7.43
CA ILE A 11 1.45 -12.25 -8.67
C ILE A 11 0.39 -13.34 -8.52
N ASP A 12 -0.86 -13.01 -8.76
CA ASP A 12 -1.99 -13.96 -8.77
C ASP A 12 -2.65 -14.10 -10.14
N PHE A 13 -2.08 -13.46 -11.16
CA PHE A 13 -2.62 -13.39 -12.52
C PHE A 13 -4.03 -12.78 -12.63
N SER A 14 -4.42 -11.96 -11.66
CA SER A 14 -5.59 -11.08 -11.77
C SER A 14 -5.29 -9.88 -12.65
N ASP A 15 -6.33 -9.14 -13.04
CA ASP A 15 -6.22 -7.93 -13.86
C ASP A 15 -5.36 -6.82 -13.19
N THR A 16 -5.19 -6.88 -11.87
CA THR A 16 -4.38 -5.91 -11.12
C THR A 16 -2.91 -6.31 -11.00
N SER A 17 -2.57 -7.58 -11.20
CA SER A 17 -1.19 -8.08 -11.10
C SER A 17 -0.21 -7.42 -12.08
N PRO A 18 -0.55 -7.21 -13.39
CA PRO A 18 0.35 -6.50 -14.30
C PRO A 18 0.68 -5.10 -13.84
N HIS A 19 -0.30 -4.36 -13.31
CA HIS A 19 -0.09 -3.00 -12.83
C HIS A 19 0.80 -2.96 -11.59
N ALA A 20 0.63 -3.90 -10.66
CA ALA A 20 1.54 -4.04 -9.51
C ALA A 20 2.98 -4.30 -9.99
N LEU A 21 3.15 -5.17 -10.99
CA LEU A 21 4.46 -5.45 -11.56
C LEU A 21 5.06 -4.24 -12.28
N GLU A 22 4.25 -3.46 -13.03
CA GLU A 22 4.70 -2.21 -13.66
C GLU A 22 5.24 -1.22 -12.63
N HIS A 23 4.54 -1.05 -11.49
CA HIS A 23 5.03 -0.23 -10.38
C HIS A 23 6.32 -0.80 -9.77
N ALA A 24 6.41 -2.11 -9.56
CA ALA A 24 7.62 -2.75 -9.07
C ALA A 24 8.81 -2.53 -10.01
N VAL A 25 8.59 -2.66 -11.34
CA VAL A 25 9.61 -2.41 -12.37
C VAL A 25 10.05 -0.95 -12.39
N ALA A 26 9.12 -0.03 -12.29
CA ALA A 26 9.43 1.40 -12.28
C ALA A 26 10.24 1.79 -11.03
N ILE A 27 9.87 1.29 -9.85
CA ILE A 27 10.63 1.48 -8.60
C ILE A 27 12.01 0.81 -8.71
N ALA A 28 12.08 -0.41 -9.27
CA ALA A 28 13.35 -1.11 -9.44
C ALA A 28 14.32 -0.37 -10.37
N LYS A 29 13.82 0.29 -11.41
CA LYS A 29 14.65 1.16 -12.28
C LYS A 29 15.19 2.36 -11.52
N TRP A 30 14.38 2.93 -10.64
CA TRP A 30 14.75 4.12 -9.86
C TRP A 30 15.83 3.82 -8.82
N TYR A 31 15.69 2.68 -8.11
CA TYR A 31 16.59 2.27 -7.01
C TYR A 31 17.62 1.21 -7.41
N GLU A 32 17.69 0.82 -8.68
CA GLU A 32 18.54 -0.29 -9.16
C GLU A 32 18.29 -1.60 -8.40
N SER A 33 17.03 -1.85 -8.07
CA SER A 33 16.59 -2.97 -7.23
C SER A 33 16.54 -4.29 -8.01
N ARG A 34 16.61 -5.41 -7.27
CA ARG A 34 16.21 -6.72 -7.77
C ARG A 34 14.73 -6.92 -7.55
N ILE A 35 14.05 -7.53 -8.52
CA ILE A 35 12.64 -7.93 -8.41
C ILE A 35 12.56 -9.43 -8.27
N THR A 36 11.86 -9.90 -7.24
CA THR A 36 11.40 -11.29 -7.11
C THR A 36 9.90 -11.33 -7.34
N ALA A 37 9.47 -11.92 -8.45
CA ALA A 37 8.06 -12.16 -8.75
C ALA A 37 7.67 -13.52 -8.15
N LEU A 38 6.71 -13.53 -7.23
CA LEU A 38 6.26 -14.72 -6.52
C LEU A 38 4.84 -15.08 -6.93
N HIS A 39 4.63 -16.29 -7.44
CA HIS A 39 3.31 -16.87 -7.59
C HIS A 39 3.11 -18.04 -6.63
N VAL A 40 2.04 -17.99 -5.83
CA VAL A 40 1.65 -19.08 -4.93
C VAL A 40 0.47 -19.80 -5.53
N ILE A 41 0.69 -21.03 -5.98
CA ILE A 41 -0.35 -21.89 -6.57
C ILE A 41 -1.23 -22.40 -5.44
N HIS A 42 -2.50 -22.00 -5.44
CA HIS A 42 -3.47 -22.49 -4.48
C HIS A 42 -4.31 -23.60 -5.13
N PRO A 43 -4.53 -24.74 -4.48
CA PRO A 43 -5.32 -25.83 -5.05
C PRO A 43 -6.73 -25.43 -5.53
N ALA A 44 -7.33 -24.44 -4.89
CA ALA A 44 -8.65 -23.92 -5.30
C ALA A 44 -8.65 -23.07 -6.59
N PHE A 45 -7.48 -22.72 -7.13
CA PHE A 45 -7.38 -21.94 -8.38
C PHE A 45 -7.65 -22.76 -9.65
N LEU A 46 -7.71 -24.07 -9.52
CA LEU A 46 -8.05 -24.98 -10.63
C LEU A 46 -9.55 -25.13 -10.81
N LEU A 47 -10.35 -24.47 -9.97
CA LEU A 47 -11.80 -24.46 -10.09
C LEU A 47 -12.22 -23.28 -10.97
N GLU A 48 -12.67 -23.53 -12.17
CA GLU A 48 -13.45 -22.57 -12.95
C GLU A 48 -14.68 -22.12 -12.16
N PRO A 49 -15.23 -20.90 -12.40
CA PRO A 49 -16.36 -20.39 -11.64
C PRO A 49 -17.53 -21.41 -11.70
N PRO A 50 -18.25 -21.58 -10.60
CA PRO A 50 -19.23 -22.64 -10.48
C PRO A 50 -20.37 -22.44 -11.50
N ILE A 51 -20.38 -23.28 -12.55
CA ILE A 51 -21.60 -23.60 -13.24
C ILE A 51 -22.38 -24.46 -12.23
N LEU A 52 -23.55 -23.98 -11.85
CA LEU A 52 -24.46 -24.64 -10.94
C LEU A 52 -24.54 -26.14 -11.24
N LEU A 53 -24.28 -26.96 -10.21
CA LEU A 53 -24.65 -28.37 -10.17
C LEU A 53 -23.91 -29.34 -11.12
N ALA A 54 -22.61 -29.36 -11.12
CA ALA A 54 -21.87 -30.53 -11.56
C ALA A 54 -20.89 -30.96 -10.47
N GLU A 55 -20.80 -32.26 -10.25
CA GLU A 55 -19.97 -32.96 -9.27
C GLU A 55 -18.64 -32.25 -8.98
N PHE A 56 -18.33 -32.03 -7.69
CA PHE A 56 -17.11 -31.41 -7.24
C PHE A 56 -15.91 -31.95 -8.02
N PRO A 57 -15.20 -31.10 -8.80
CA PRO A 57 -13.99 -31.55 -9.45
C PRO A 57 -13.00 -31.98 -8.37
N LYS A 58 -12.39 -33.14 -8.57
CA LYS A 58 -11.32 -33.62 -7.69
C LYS A 58 -10.26 -32.55 -7.58
N ASN A 59 -9.78 -32.29 -6.36
CA ASN A 59 -8.59 -31.47 -6.07
C ASN A 59 -7.36 -32.13 -6.74
N GLU A 60 -7.23 -31.99 -8.03
CA GLU A 60 -6.05 -32.45 -8.74
C GLU A 60 -4.95 -31.36 -8.58
N ALA A 61 -3.77 -31.80 -8.19
CA ALA A 61 -2.61 -30.93 -8.17
C ALA A 61 -2.35 -30.38 -9.59
N PRO A 62 -1.83 -29.13 -9.73
CA PRO A 62 -1.52 -28.58 -11.04
C PRO A 62 -0.63 -29.53 -11.84
N THR A 63 -0.99 -29.74 -13.10
CA THR A 63 -0.18 -30.55 -14.00
C THR A 63 1.12 -29.83 -14.35
N GLU A 64 2.12 -30.56 -14.88
CA GLU A 64 3.36 -29.91 -15.33
C GLU A 64 3.10 -28.94 -16.49
N ALA A 65 2.10 -29.22 -17.33
CA ALA A 65 1.67 -28.31 -18.39
C ALA A 65 1.12 -26.99 -17.83
N ASP A 66 0.31 -27.04 -16.74
CA ASP A 66 -0.20 -25.83 -16.07
C ASP A 66 0.93 -25.01 -15.48
N ARG A 67 1.89 -25.67 -14.82
CA ARG A 67 3.07 -25.00 -14.26
C ARG A 67 3.91 -24.32 -15.35
N GLN A 68 4.10 -25.02 -16.47
CA GLN A 68 4.85 -24.48 -17.58
C GLN A 68 4.16 -23.26 -18.20
N SER A 69 2.85 -23.31 -18.38
CA SER A 69 2.04 -22.20 -18.88
C SER A 69 2.14 -20.97 -17.97
N LEU A 70 2.05 -21.16 -16.65
CA LEU A 70 2.22 -20.06 -15.68
C LEU A 70 3.62 -19.47 -15.70
N ARG A 71 4.66 -20.30 -15.86
CA ARG A 71 6.05 -19.81 -15.99
C ARG A 71 6.25 -18.98 -17.25
N GLU A 72 5.71 -19.43 -18.37
CA GLU A 72 5.79 -18.71 -19.65
C GLU A 72 5.06 -17.37 -19.57
N GLN A 73 3.87 -17.36 -18.98
CA GLN A 73 3.11 -16.12 -18.79
C GLN A 73 3.85 -15.12 -17.90
N LEU A 74 4.41 -15.56 -16.77
CA LEU A 74 5.16 -14.69 -15.87
C LEU A 74 6.47 -14.22 -16.51
N SER A 75 7.14 -15.09 -17.28
CA SER A 75 8.33 -14.73 -18.04
C SER A 75 8.05 -13.62 -19.04
N ALA A 76 6.94 -13.72 -19.79
CA ALA A 76 6.52 -12.70 -20.74
C ALA A 76 6.25 -11.34 -20.04
N TRP A 77 5.67 -11.35 -18.86
CA TRP A 77 5.45 -10.11 -18.09
C TRP A 77 6.76 -9.47 -17.60
N LEU A 78 7.80 -10.27 -17.35
CA LEU A 78 9.11 -9.79 -16.93
C LEU A 78 10.03 -9.40 -18.08
N GLU A 79 9.67 -9.66 -19.35
CA GLU A 79 10.51 -9.34 -20.51
C GLU A 79 10.93 -7.86 -20.56
N SER A 80 10.00 -6.95 -20.27
CA SER A 80 10.30 -5.51 -20.26
C SER A 80 11.29 -5.11 -19.16
N ALA A 81 11.25 -5.78 -18.01
CA ALA A 81 12.18 -5.58 -16.92
C ALA A 81 13.57 -6.12 -17.26
N ASN A 82 13.62 -7.33 -17.84
CA ASN A 82 14.85 -7.97 -18.28
C ASN A 82 15.53 -7.19 -19.43
N ALA A 83 14.73 -6.72 -20.39
CA ALA A 83 15.23 -5.88 -21.48
C ALA A 83 15.79 -4.53 -20.98
N ALA A 84 15.29 -4.03 -19.84
CA ALA A 84 15.82 -2.85 -19.18
C ALA A 84 17.06 -3.14 -18.29
N GLY A 85 17.58 -4.37 -18.28
CA GLY A 85 18.77 -4.76 -17.52
C GLY A 85 18.53 -5.00 -16.03
N LEU A 86 17.27 -5.04 -15.56
CA LEU A 86 16.96 -5.33 -14.18
C LEU A 86 17.22 -6.80 -13.83
N LYS A 87 17.64 -7.04 -12.59
CA LYS A 87 17.78 -8.40 -12.06
C LYS A 87 16.40 -8.90 -11.60
N THR A 88 15.85 -9.86 -12.33
CA THR A 88 14.56 -10.47 -12.00
C THR A 88 14.72 -11.94 -11.62
N GLU A 89 13.87 -12.40 -10.72
CA GLU A 89 13.76 -13.79 -10.29
C GLU A 89 12.29 -14.19 -10.24
N MET A 90 11.98 -15.42 -10.64
CA MET A 90 10.64 -15.99 -10.54
C MET A 90 10.61 -17.10 -9.49
N LEU A 91 9.71 -17.00 -8.54
CA LEU A 91 9.45 -18.03 -7.55
C LEU A 91 8.03 -18.57 -7.71
N PHE A 92 7.92 -19.88 -7.69
CA PHE A 92 6.64 -20.60 -7.68
C PHE A 92 6.57 -21.47 -6.42
N ASP A 93 5.52 -21.29 -5.64
CA ASP A 93 5.26 -22.07 -4.44
C ASP A 93 3.92 -22.78 -4.56
N GLU A 94 3.83 -24.03 -4.11
CA GLU A 94 2.63 -24.86 -4.22
C GLU A 94 1.94 -25.06 -2.87
N SER A 95 2.31 -24.37 -1.85
CA SER A 95 1.81 -24.58 -0.50
C SER A 95 0.72 -23.59 -0.08
N GLY A 96 -0.35 -24.11 0.22
CA GLY A 96 -1.60 -23.82 0.97
C GLY A 96 -2.06 -22.39 1.24
N ASN A 97 -1.27 -21.47 1.78
CA ASN A 97 -1.75 -20.16 2.20
C ASN A 97 -0.90 -19.03 1.61
N PRO A 98 -1.39 -18.36 0.54
CA PRO A 98 -0.62 -17.35 -0.16
C PRO A 98 -0.07 -16.24 0.74
N ALA A 99 -0.87 -15.72 1.68
CA ALA A 99 -0.41 -14.66 2.56
C ALA A 99 0.76 -15.08 3.46
N SER A 100 0.75 -16.32 3.96
CA SER A 100 1.83 -16.83 4.80
C SER A 100 3.14 -17.00 4.00
N HIS A 101 3.04 -17.52 2.78
CA HIS A 101 4.20 -17.69 1.90
C HIS A 101 4.79 -16.35 1.43
N ILE A 102 3.94 -15.38 1.08
CA ILE A 102 4.42 -14.02 0.75
C ILE A 102 5.22 -13.44 1.93
N LEU A 103 4.70 -13.57 3.14
CA LEU A 103 5.37 -13.04 4.35
C LEU A 103 6.66 -13.78 4.69
N GLU A 104 6.70 -15.09 4.48
CA GLU A 104 7.90 -15.92 4.68
C GLU A 104 8.96 -15.62 3.63
N CYS A 105 8.56 -15.54 2.35
CA CYS A 105 9.42 -15.15 1.26
C CYS A 105 9.99 -13.74 1.47
N ALA A 106 9.16 -12.77 1.86
CA ALA A 106 9.62 -11.42 2.19
C ALA A 106 10.69 -11.41 3.29
N ARG A 107 10.53 -12.25 4.31
CA ARG A 107 11.53 -12.39 5.40
C ARG A 107 12.81 -13.07 4.92
N SER A 108 12.70 -14.19 4.21
CA SER A 108 13.86 -14.96 3.74
C SER A 108 14.72 -14.18 2.75
N LEU A 109 14.09 -13.44 1.86
CA LEU A 109 14.74 -12.54 0.90
C LEU A 109 15.20 -11.23 1.55
N GLN A 110 14.79 -10.96 2.79
CA GLN A 110 14.94 -9.64 3.42
C GLN A 110 14.44 -8.53 2.49
N ALA A 111 13.23 -8.68 1.97
CA ALA A 111 12.63 -7.72 1.07
C ALA A 111 12.52 -6.34 1.73
N ASP A 112 12.92 -5.30 0.99
CA ASP A 112 12.86 -3.92 1.45
C ASP A 112 11.49 -3.31 1.12
N LEU A 113 10.77 -3.88 0.13
CA LEU A 113 9.45 -3.48 -0.28
C LEU A 113 8.66 -4.68 -0.83
N ILE A 114 7.38 -4.77 -0.47
CA ILE A 114 6.41 -5.62 -1.16
C ILE A 114 5.55 -4.72 -2.05
N VAL A 115 5.38 -5.08 -3.33
CA VAL A 115 4.48 -4.39 -4.26
C VAL A 115 3.41 -5.36 -4.71
N MET A 116 2.12 -5.03 -4.48
CA MET A 116 1.03 -5.95 -4.80
C MET A 116 -0.28 -5.23 -5.14
N GLY A 117 -1.16 -5.89 -5.87
CA GLY A 117 -2.50 -5.41 -6.11
C GLY A 117 -3.36 -5.42 -4.84
N THR A 118 -4.40 -4.61 -4.80
CA THR A 118 -5.37 -4.60 -3.71
C THR A 118 -6.43 -5.68 -3.84
N HIS A 119 -6.67 -6.19 -5.05
CA HIS A 119 -7.69 -7.19 -5.40
C HIS A 119 -7.05 -8.35 -6.14
N GLY A 120 -7.59 -9.55 -5.95
CA GLY A 120 -7.19 -10.75 -6.66
C GLY A 120 -8.32 -11.31 -7.53
N ARG A 121 -8.16 -12.54 -8.05
CA ARG A 121 -9.10 -13.24 -8.96
C ARG A 121 -10.54 -13.36 -8.45
N GLY A 122 -10.75 -13.33 -7.13
CA GLY A 122 -12.09 -13.43 -6.51
C GLY A 122 -12.88 -12.13 -6.48
N GLY A 123 -12.53 -11.13 -7.23
CA GLY A 123 -13.01 -9.74 -7.20
C GLY A 123 -14.49 -9.52 -7.42
N PHE A 124 -15.29 -10.03 -6.53
CA PHE A 124 -16.76 -9.85 -6.48
C PHE A 124 -17.10 -8.51 -5.87
N GLU A 125 -16.57 -7.48 -5.97
CA GLU A 125 -16.90 -6.10 -5.65
C GLU A 125 -15.61 -5.27 -5.57
N ARG A 126 -15.51 -4.27 -6.41
CA ARG A 126 -14.44 -3.25 -6.43
C ARG A 126 -14.25 -2.50 -5.11
N LEU A 127 -14.99 -2.87 -4.06
CA LEU A 127 -15.01 -2.25 -2.75
C LEU A 127 -14.42 -3.11 -1.62
N MET A 128 -13.97 -4.35 -1.89
CA MET A 128 -13.42 -5.23 -0.85
C MET A 128 -11.92 -5.45 -1.07
N LEU A 129 -11.11 -5.17 -0.05
CA LEU A 129 -9.69 -5.52 -0.04
C LEU A 129 -9.53 -7.05 -0.09
N GLY A 130 -8.66 -7.55 -0.95
CA GLY A 130 -8.38 -8.98 -1.04
C GLY A 130 -7.86 -9.56 0.28
N SER A 131 -8.34 -10.76 0.63
CA SER A 131 -7.98 -11.41 1.90
C SER A 131 -6.48 -11.66 2.05
N VAL A 132 -5.76 -11.86 0.95
CA VAL A 132 -4.29 -12.00 0.94
C VAL A 132 -3.66 -10.65 1.20
N SER A 133 -4.09 -9.61 0.48
CA SER A 133 -3.55 -8.24 0.63
C SER A 133 -3.76 -7.72 2.05
N GLU A 134 -4.94 -7.91 2.64
CA GLU A 134 -5.21 -7.54 4.03
C GLU A 134 -4.28 -8.24 5.02
N LYS A 135 -4.07 -9.55 4.87
CA LYS A 135 -3.18 -10.32 5.75
C LYS A 135 -1.72 -9.89 5.60
N VAL A 136 -1.27 -9.61 4.38
CA VAL A 136 0.09 -9.11 4.12
C VAL A 136 0.28 -7.74 4.74
N LEU A 137 -0.60 -6.77 4.48
CA LEU A 137 -0.56 -5.43 5.05
C LEU A 137 -0.49 -5.45 6.59
N ARG A 138 -1.26 -6.32 7.22
CA ARG A 138 -1.28 -6.46 8.67
C ARG A 138 0.00 -7.04 9.26
N LYS A 139 0.68 -7.95 8.54
CA LYS A 139 1.76 -8.79 9.09
C LYS A 139 3.14 -8.51 8.52
N ALA A 140 3.24 -7.79 7.41
CA ALA A 140 4.53 -7.49 6.79
C ALA A 140 5.47 -6.77 7.76
N ALA A 141 6.74 -7.11 7.69
CA ALA A 141 7.80 -6.45 8.46
C ALA A 141 8.46 -5.31 7.68
N CYS A 142 8.29 -5.27 6.36
CA CYS A 142 8.75 -4.21 5.47
C CYS A 142 7.57 -3.38 4.96
N PRO A 143 7.82 -2.21 4.36
CA PRO A 143 6.81 -1.41 3.66
C PRO A 143 6.05 -2.22 2.61
N VAL A 144 4.77 -1.91 2.43
CA VAL A 144 3.92 -2.55 1.41
C VAL A 144 3.29 -1.45 0.55
N LEU A 145 3.60 -1.47 -0.74
CA LEU A 145 2.93 -0.66 -1.74
C LEU A 145 1.77 -1.45 -2.33
N THR A 146 0.57 -0.94 -2.14
CA THR A 146 -0.64 -1.49 -2.77
C THR A 146 -1.03 -0.64 -3.97
N VAL A 147 -1.32 -1.30 -5.09
CA VAL A 147 -1.73 -0.67 -6.34
C VAL A 147 -3.22 -0.93 -6.55
N PRO A 148 -4.07 0.09 -6.41
CA PRO A 148 -5.51 -0.06 -6.61
C PRO A 148 -5.87 -0.05 -8.11
N PRO A 149 -7.04 -0.61 -8.50
CA PRO A 149 -7.47 -0.64 -9.89
C PRO A 149 -7.53 0.73 -10.61
N PRO A 150 -7.91 1.86 -9.95
CA PRO A 150 -7.88 3.15 -10.60
C PRO A 150 -6.50 3.69 -10.93
N ALA A 151 -5.45 3.19 -10.26
CA ALA A 151 -4.06 3.57 -10.51
C ALA A 151 -3.47 2.90 -11.78
N LEU A 152 -4.33 2.67 -12.78
CA LEU A 152 -4.01 1.95 -14.02
C LEU A 152 -3.12 2.73 -15.00
N THR A 153 -2.84 3.99 -14.75
CA THR A 153 -1.84 4.69 -15.54
C THR A 153 -0.47 4.21 -15.11
N ALA A 154 0.28 3.68 -16.08
CA ALA A 154 1.66 3.25 -15.94
C ALA A 154 2.40 4.10 -14.91
N ALA A 155 3.09 3.43 -13.99
CA ALA A 155 3.81 4.07 -12.92
C ALA A 155 4.62 5.25 -13.45
N LYS A 156 4.13 6.46 -13.22
CA LYS A 156 4.88 7.68 -13.47
C LYS A 156 5.83 7.86 -12.30
N LEU A 157 6.99 7.29 -12.40
CA LEU A 157 8.06 7.59 -11.47
C LEU A 157 9.01 8.61 -12.10
N PRO A 158 9.56 9.49 -11.29
CA PRO A 158 9.35 9.58 -9.84
C PRO A 158 7.94 10.04 -9.45
N TYR A 159 7.48 9.68 -8.25
CA TYR A 159 6.30 10.29 -7.65
C TYR A 159 6.56 11.77 -7.41
N THR A 160 5.62 12.62 -7.80
CA THR A 160 5.78 14.08 -7.76
C THR A 160 4.84 14.78 -6.77
N ARG A 161 3.79 14.11 -6.35
CA ARG A 161 2.79 14.63 -5.41
C ARG A 161 2.44 13.60 -4.35
N LEU A 162 3.05 13.74 -3.19
CA LEU A 162 2.87 12.84 -2.06
C LEU A 162 1.87 13.40 -1.07
N LEU A 163 0.98 12.56 -0.57
CA LEU A 163 0.14 12.85 0.58
C LEU A 163 0.51 11.91 1.73
N CYS A 164 1.01 12.45 2.84
CA CYS A 164 1.31 11.69 4.05
C CYS A 164 0.29 11.98 5.15
N ALA A 165 -0.44 10.94 5.56
CA ALA A 165 -1.41 11.06 6.65
C ALA A 165 -0.73 10.80 8.01
N VAL A 166 -0.83 11.78 8.92
CA VAL A 166 -0.15 11.75 10.23
C VAL A 166 -1.18 11.88 11.36
N ASP A 167 -1.21 10.89 12.24
CA ASP A 167 -1.98 10.90 13.48
C ASP A 167 -1.10 10.99 14.74
N PHE A 168 0.21 11.19 14.54
CA PHE A 168 1.26 11.23 15.58
C PHE A 168 1.50 9.88 16.28
N SER A 169 1.03 8.77 15.75
CA SER A 169 1.46 7.43 16.16
C SER A 169 2.87 7.12 15.64
N GLU A 170 3.55 6.14 16.24
CA GLU A 170 4.88 5.72 15.81
C GLU A 170 4.90 5.30 14.33
N SER A 171 3.88 4.56 13.89
CA SER A 171 3.77 4.13 12.48
C SER A 171 3.53 5.30 11.52
N SER A 172 2.73 6.31 11.89
CA SER A 172 2.53 7.48 11.04
C SER A 172 3.77 8.38 11.00
N LEU A 173 4.54 8.46 12.08
CA LEU A 173 5.81 9.17 12.09
C LEU A 173 6.89 8.42 11.28
N ALA A 174 6.88 7.08 11.29
CA ALA A 174 7.72 6.29 10.40
C ALA A 174 7.34 6.51 8.93
N ALA A 175 6.03 6.54 8.63
CA ALA A 175 5.51 6.85 7.31
C ALA A 175 5.96 8.23 6.84
N LEU A 176 5.93 9.24 7.71
CA LEU A 176 6.38 10.58 7.38
C LEU A 176 7.89 10.64 7.07
N ARG A 177 8.73 9.97 7.86
CA ARG A 177 10.17 9.88 7.58
C ARG A 177 10.45 9.26 6.21
N PHE A 178 9.70 8.23 5.86
CA PHE A 178 9.80 7.58 4.55
C PHE A 178 9.33 8.52 3.43
N ALA A 179 8.21 9.24 3.65
CA ALA A 179 7.70 10.24 2.70
C ALA A 179 8.70 11.38 2.46
N PHE A 180 9.39 11.85 3.50
CA PHE A 180 10.46 12.85 3.36
C PHE A 180 11.57 12.32 2.45
N SER A 181 12.03 11.09 2.65
CA SER A 181 13.10 10.51 1.84
C SER A 181 12.71 10.38 0.36
N ILE A 182 11.47 9.93 0.08
CA ILE A 182 10.96 9.90 -1.31
C ILE A 182 10.89 11.32 -1.88
N ALA A 183 10.38 12.28 -1.11
CA ALA A 183 10.24 13.66 -1.59
C ALA A 183 11.59 14.30 -1.90
N GLU A 184 12.61 14.03 -1.08
CA GLU A 184 14.00 14.47 -1.31
C GLU A 184 14.56 13.90 -2.61
N GLU A 185 14.40 12.59 -2.81
CA GLU A 185 14.96 11.89 -3.96
C GLU A 185 14.27 12.26 -5.28
N SER A 186 13.01 12.66 -5.23
CA SER A 186 12.17 12.91 -6.41
C SER A 186 11.79 14.38 -6.63
N ASP A 187 12.28 15.29 -5.79
CA ASP A 187 11.86 16.70 -5.79
C ASP A 187 10.33 16.85 -5.76
N ALA A 188 9.68 16.01 -4.94
CA ALA A 188 8.25 15.92 -4.91
C ALA A 188 7.61 16.96 -3.97
N HIS A 189 6.43 17.41 -4.35
CA HIS A 189 5.57 18.17 -3.44
C HIS A 189 4.95 17.23 -2.39
N LEU A 190 5.18 17.47 -1.10
CA LEU A 190 4.67 16.67 0.00
C LEU A 190 3.59 17.44 0.77
N THR A 191 2.39 16.88 0.85
CA THR A 191 1.36 17.34 1.78
C THR A 191 1.35 16.44 3.02
N ILE A 192 1.50 17.04 4.20
CA ILE A 192 1.39 16.37 5.49
C ILE A 192 0.02 16.70 6.07
N LEU A 193 -0.87 15.70 6.15
CA LEU A 193 -2.26 15.87 6.57
C LEU A 193 -2.51 15.25 7.94
N HIS A 194 -3.00 16.05 8.88
CA HIS A 194 -3.62 15.56 10.10
C HIS A 194 -5.13 15.76 10.05
N VAL A 195 -5.88 14.74 10.43
CA VAL A 195 -7.34 14.78 10.47
C VAL A 195 -7.83 14.57 11.89
N PHE A 196 -8.59 15.54 12.39
CA PHE A 196 -9.39 15.32 13.58
C PHE A 196 -10.64 14.51 13.24
N ASP A 197 -10.81 13.34 13.88
CA ASP A 197 -12.04 12.55 13.75
C ASP A 197 -13.19 13.31 14.38
N TRP A 198 -14.06 13.86 13.55
CA TRP A 198 -15.15 14.72 13.95
C TRP A 198 -16.42 14.45 13.13
N PRO A 199 -17.63 14.40 13.73
CA PRO A 199 -17.85 14.31 15.17
C PRO A 199 -17.25 13.03 15.76
N PRO A 200 -16.76 13.05 17.01
CA PRO A 200 -16.33 11.84 17.68
C PRO A 200 -17.52 10.88 17.82
N ASP A 201 -17.25 9.56 17.83
CA ASP A 201 -18.33 8.55 17.94
C ASP A 201 -19.04 8.56 19.31
N GLU A 202 -18.53 9.32 20.29
CA GLU A 202 -19.14 9.54 21.62
C GLU A 202 -19.90 10.85 21.64
N GLU A 203 -21.24 10.80 21.57
CA GLU A 203 -22.14 11.96 21.62
C GLU A 203 -21.90 12.88 22.83
N LEU A 204 -21.52 12.33 23.98
CA LEU A 204 -21.24 13.09 25.21
C LEU A 204 -20.02 14.02 25.09
N LEU A 205 -19.07 13.74 24.21
CA LEU A 205 -17.91 14.60 24.00
C LEU A 205 -18.24 15.77 23.07
N VAL A 206 -19.20 15.59 22.16
CA VAL A 206 -19.62 16.64 21.21
C VAL A 206 -20.19 17.86 21.94
N GLU A 207 -21.12 17.66 22.87
CA GLU A 207 -21.75 18.76 23.58
C GLU A 207 -20.79 19.56 24.47
N ARG A 208 -19.76 18.91 25.00
CA ARG A 208 -18.87 19.52 26.01
C ARG A 208 -17.65 20.24 25.39
N PHE A 209 -17.21 19.82 24.22
CA PHE A 209 -15.98 20.30 23.60
C PHE A 209 -16.17 20.92 22.21
N ASP A 210 -17.38 20.90 21.65
CA ASP A 210 -17.63 21.47 20.32
C ASP A 210 -17.84 23.01 20.37
N THR A 211 -16.88 23.70 20.96
CA THR A 211 -16.86 25.16 20.88
C THR A 211 -15.89 25.62 19.80
N PRO A 212 -16.21 26.72 19.07
CA PRO A 212 -15.30 27.29 18.07
C PRO A 212 -13.90 27.57 18.62
N GLU A 213 -13.82 27.96 19.87
CA GLU A 213 -12.57 28.26 20.55
C GLU A 213 -11.73 26.98 20.80
N PHE A 214 -12.37 25.89 21.24
CA PHE A 214 -11.70 24.61 21.41
C PHE A 214 -11.16 24.09 20.08
N ARG A 215 -11.96 24.15 19.00
CA ARG A 215 -11.51 23.76 17.67
C ARG A 215 -10.29 24.57 17.22
N ARG A 216 -10.33 25.90 17.40
CA ARG A 216 -9.20 26.77 17.05
C ARG A 216 -7.94 26.40 17.80
N VAL A 217 -8.02 26.21 19.12
CA VAL A 217 -6.86 25.84 19.95
C VAL A 217 -6.33 24.45 19.53
N ALA A 218 -7.20 23.48 19.31
CA ALA A 218 -6.82 22.14 18.86
C ALA A 218 -6.12 22.18 17.49
N GLU A 219 -6.64 22.98 16.57
CA GLU A 219 -6.04 23.16 15.24
C GLU A 219 -4.66 23.82 15.33
N GLU A 220 -4.54 24.89 16.10
CA GLU A 220 -3.25 25.58 16.32
C GLU A 220 -2.20 24.63 16.91
N GLN A 221 -2.60 23.83 17.91
CA GLN A 221 -1.71 22.83 18.51
C GLN A 221 -1.31 21.74 17.50
N ALA A 222 -2.24 21.21 16.72
CA ALA A 222 -1.93 20.20 15.71
C ALA A 222 -1.03 20.77 14.62
N ARG A 223 -1.33 21.97 14.15
CA ARG A 223 -0.49 22.68 13.17
C ARG A 223 0.93 22.88 13.69
N GLY A 224 1.09 23.39 14.90
CA GLY A 224 2.40 23.56 15.53
C GLY A 224 3.16 22.24 15.68
N ARG A 225 2.46 21.14 16.01
CA ARG A 225 3.07 19.80 16.04
C ARG A 225 3.50 19.32 14.67
N LEU A 226 2.68 19.52 13.63
CA LEU A 226 3.05 19.16 12.25
C LEU A 226 4.26 19.96 11.77
N GLU A 227 4.27 21.26 12.03
CA GLU A 227 5.39 22.15 11.67
C GLU A 227 6.67 21.75 12.38
N ALA A 228 6.61 21.32 13.64
CA ALA A 228 7.76 20.84 14.39
C ALA A 228 8.35 19.52 13.84
N LEU A 229 7.56 18.74 13.05
CA LEU A 229 8.08 17.55 12.37
C LEU A 229 8.88 17.90 11.10
N VAL A 230 8.70 19.10 10.56
CA VAL A 230 9.43 19.60 9.39
C VAL A 230 10.66 20.32 9.85
N THR A 231 11.79 19.61 9.89
CA THR A 231 13.07 20.17 10.31
C THR A 231 13.62 21.15 9.27
N ASP A 232 14.57 22.00 9.68
CA ASP A 232 15.23 22.95 8.77
C ASP A 232 15.96 22.21 7.64
N ASP A 233 16.51 21.05 7.91
CA ASP A 233 17.13 20.18 6.92
C ASP A 233 16.13 19.79 5.82
N VAL A 234 14.95 19.32 6.20
CA VAL A 234 13.87 19.02 5.24
C VAL A 234 13.50 20.24 4.40
N ARG A 235 13.46 21.43 5.00
CA ARG A 235 13.10 22.68 4.30
C ARG A 235 14.12 23.12 3.25
N THR A 236 15.34 22.59 3.31
CA THR A 236 16.38 22.94 2.32
C THR A 236 16.15 22.33 0.95
N TRP A 237 15.47 21.17 0.89
CA TRP A 237 15.26 20.40 -0.34
C TRP A 237 13.79 20.08 -0.62
N CYS A 238 12.88 20.31 0.33
CA CYS A 238 11.44 20.11 0.15
C CYS A 238 10.68 21.23 0.87
N THR A 239 9.60 21.70 0.28
CA THR A 239 8.67 22.64 0.94
C THR A 239 7.35 21.92 1.23
N PRO A 240 7.27 21.14 2.32
CA PRO A 240 6.06 20.41 2.63
C PRO A 240 4.94 21.35 3.05
N ALA A 241 3.74 21.09 2.56
CA ALA A 241 2.54 21.76 3.03
C ALA A 241 1.95 21.00 4.23
N THR A 242 1.77 21.67 5.35
CA THR A 242 1.08 21.10 6.52
C THR A 242 -0.40 21.47 6.45
N LYS A 243 -1.28 20.48 6.63
CA LYS A 243 -2.73 20.64 6.61
C LYS A 243 -3.37 19.97 7.80
N VAL A 244 -4.40 20.62 8.32
CA VAL A 244 -5.30 20.08 9.35
C VAL A 244 -6.71 20.09 8.79
N SER A 245 -7.43 18.97 8.95
CA SER A 245 -8.80 18.82 8.50
C SER A 245 -9.67 18.23 9.62
N TYR A 246 -10.99 18.33 9.47
CA TYR A 246 -11.99 17.79 10.40
C TYR A 246 -12.94 16.89 9.64
N GLY A 247 -13.20 15.71 10.14
CA GLY A 247 -14.09 14.75 9.50
C GLY A 247 -13.65 13.32 9.77
N LYS A 248 -14.26 12.38 9.06
CA LYS A 248 -13.81 10.97 9.14
C LYS A 248 -12.45 10.83 8.43
N PRO A 249 -11.39 10.40 9.14
CA PRO A 249 -10.01 10.45 8.64
C PRO A 249 -9.82 9.86 7.24
N TYR A 250 -10.41 8.69 6.97
CA TYR A 250 -10.27 8.07 5.65
C TYR A 250 -10.89 8.90 4.50
N ARG A 251 -12.02 9.61 4.77
CA ARG A 251 -12.67 10.46 3.76
C ARG A 251 -11.82 11.67 3.44
N GLU A 252 -11.37 12.37 4.47
CA GLU A 252 -10.52 13.55 4.32
C GLU A 252 -9.20 13.25 3.60
N ILE A 253 -8.60 12.07 3.88
CA ILE A 253 -7.39 11.60 3.19
C ILE A 253 -7.68 11.38 1.70
N LEU A 254 -8.76 10.67 1.36
CA LEU A 254 -9.12 10.36 -0.03
C LEU A 254 -9.50 11.63 -0.80
N GLU A 255 -10.32 12.51 -0.23
CA GLU A 255 -10.72 13.78 -0.84
C GLU A 255 -9.52 14.72 -1.02
N SER A 256 -8.58 14.73 -0.07
CA SER A 256 -7.35 15.51 -0.22
C SER A 256 -6.46 14.94 -1.32
N ALA A 257 -6.33 13.61 -1.41
CA ALA A 257 -5.56 12.96 -2.46
C ALA A 257 -6.13 13.27 -3.85
N GLU A 258 -7.45 13.23 -4.02
CA GLU A 258 -8.11 13.58 -5.28
C GLU A 258 -7.94 15.07 -5.61
N ARG A 259 -8.21 15.96 -4.66
CA ARG A 259 -8.15 17.42 -4.85
C ARG A 259 -6.73 17.89 -5.21
N GLU A 260 -5.71 17.28 -4.66
CA GLU A 260 -4.30 17.63 -4.89
C GLU A 260 -3.69 16.84 -6.04
N GLY A 261 -4.40 15.85 -6.56
CA GLY A 261 -3.91 14.95 -7.59
C GLY A 261 -2.69 14.16 -7.09
N ALA A 262 -2.75 13.67 -5.85
CA ALA A 262 -1.67 12.85 -5.28
C ALA A 262 -1.43 11.60 -6.13
N ASP A 263 -0.17 11.32 -6.39
CA ASP A 263 0.28 10.13 -7.13
C ASP A 263 0.81 9.04 -6.19
N LEU A 264 0.99 9.36 -4.90
CA LEU A 264 1.28 8.41 -3.82
C LEU A 264 0.68 8.88 -2.51
N ILE A 265 -0.06 7.99 -1.81
CA ILE A 265 -0.43 8.17 -0.41
C ILE A 265 0.54 7.37 0.46
N VAL A 266 1.09 7.98 1.51
CA VAL A 266 1.94 7.33 2.51
C VAL A 266 1.22 7.35 3.85
N ILE A 267 1.05 6.18 4.49
CA ILE A 267 0.24 6.07 5.70
C ILE A 267 0.77 4.97 6.64
N GLY A 268 0.67 5.19 7.94
CA GLY A 268 0.96 4.16 8.94
C GLY A 268 -0.09 3.05 8.95
N VAL A 269 0.33 1.81 9.20
CA VAL A 269 -0.58 0.63 9.27
C VAL A 269 -1.49 0.70 10.50
N ARG A 270 -1.03 1.32 11.60
CA ARG A 270 -1.74 1.41 12.88
C ARG A 270 -1.88 2.85 13.31
N GLY A 271 -3.04 3.19 13.88
CA GLY A 271 -3.29 4.48 14.48
C GLY A 271 -3.07 4.49 16.00
N ARG A 272 -3.53 5.57 16.63
CA ARG A 272 -3.39 5.84 18.07
C ARG A 272 -4.29 4.97 18.97
N ASN A 273 -5.31 4.31 18.41
CA ASN A 273 -6.29 3.59 19.21
C ASN A 273 -5.71 2.27 19.75
N PRO A 274 -5.62 2.06 21.09
CA PRO A 274 -5.09 0.84 21.67
C PRO A 274 -5.87 -0.42 21.31
N LEU A 275 -7.17 -0.30 20.98
CA LEU A 275 -8.01 -1.41 20.53
C LEU A 275 -7.59 -1.92 19.15
N ASP A 276 -6.90 -1.11 18.36
CA ASP A 276 -6.37 -1.48 17.05
C ASP A 276 -5.01 -2.23 17.10
N LEU A 277 -4.46 -2.50 18.30
CA LEU A 277 -3.17 -3.17 18.45
C LEU A 277 -3.10 -4.56 17.81
N MET A 278 -4.24 -5.22 17.60
CA MET A 278 -4.34 -6.50 16.89
C MET A 278 -4.93 -6.40 15.49
N LEU A 279 -5.44 -5.23 15.08
CA LEU A 279 -6.16 -5.06 13.83
C LEU A 279 -5.38 -4.13 12.89
N PHE A 280 -5.56 -4.33 11.60
CA PHE A 280 -5.21 -3.38 10.56
C PHE A 280 -6.09 -2.14 10.75
N GLY A 281 -5.51 -0.96 10.90
CA GLY A 281 -6.24 0.25 11.27
C GLY A 281 -7.42 0.52 10.35
N SER A 282 -8.56 0.89 10.92
CA SER A 282 -9.82 1.11 10.17
C SER A 282 -9.64 2.18 9.08
N THR A 283 -8.94 3.26 9.38
CA THR A 283 -8.60 4.33 8.43
C THR A 283 -7.73 3.80 7.29
N THR A 284 -6.65 3.10 7.60
CA THR A 284 -5.72 2.57 6.59
C THR A 284 -6.42 1.55 5.70
N ASN A 285 -7.26 0.68 6.26
CA ASN A 285 -8.07 -0.26 5.49
C ASN A 285 -8.96 0.45 4.47
N GLN A 286 -9.68 1.49 4.89
CA GLN A 286 -10.57 2.26 4.00
C GLN A 286 -9.78 3.02 2.93
N VAL A 287 -8.62 3.60 3.29
CA VAL A 287 -7.75 4.31 2.33
C VAL A 287 -7.23 3.35 1.27
N VAL A 288 -6.61 2.23 1.66
CA VAL A 288 -6.07 1.23 0.72
C VAL A 288 -7.13 0.69 -0.25
N ARG A 289 -8.37 0.55 0.21
CA ARG A 289 -9.49 0.05 -0.61
C ARG A 289 -10.01 1.03 -1.65
N ARG A 290 -9.91 2.32 -1.40
CA ARG A 290 -10.60 3.37 -2.15
C ARG A 290 -9.68 4.41 -2.75
N ALA A 291 -8.39 4.31 -2.52
CA ALA A 291 -7.43 5.30 -3.00
C ALA A 291 -7.46 5.43 -4.53
N PRO A 292 -7.35 6.65 -5.06
CA PRO A 292 -7.22 6.90 -6.49
C PRO A 292 -5.83 6.61 -7.03
N CYS A 293 -4.84 6.45 -6.16
CA CYS A 293 -3.43 6.25 -6.46
C CYS A 293 -2.82 5.15 -5.58
N PRO A 294 -1.60 4.70 -5.84
CA PRO A 294 -0.88 3.76 -4.96
C PRO A 294 -0.82 4.22 -3.52
N VAL A 295 -0.86 3.25 -2.60
CA VAL A 295 -0.78 3.51 -1.16
C VAL A 295 0.40 2.74 -0.58
N LEU A 296 1.36 3.46 -0.04
CA LEU A 296 2.50 2.92 0.70
C LEU A 296 2.16 2.88 2.18
N THR A 297 2.20 1.70 2.76
CA THR A 297 1.90 1.49 4.18
C THR A 297 3.15 1.08 4.95
N LEU A 298 3.35 1.68 6.12
CA LEU A 298 4.48 1.39 7.00
C LEU A 298 4.00 0.98 8.39
N LYS A 299 4.71 0.04 8.99
CA LYS A 299 4.39 -0.48 10.32
C LYS A 299 5.25 0.15 11.41
N HIS A 300 6.49 0.40 11.11
CA HIS A 300 7.49 1.02 11.98
C HIS A 300 8.42 1.90 11.16
#